data_5eb83918f41911e69d910158842601aa
#
_entry.id   5eb83918f41911e69d910158842601aa
#
_cell.length_a   1.000
_cell.length_b   1.000
_cell.length_c   1.000
_cell.angle_alpha   90.00
_cell.angle_beta   90.00
_cell.angle_gamma   90.00
#
_symmetry.space_group_name_H-M   'P 1'
#
loop_
_entity.id
_entity.type
_entity.pdbx_description
1 polymer ?
#
loop_
_entity_poly.entity_id
_entity_poly.type
_entity_poly.pdbx_seq_one_letter_code
_entity_poly.pdbx_strand_id
1 'polypeptide(L)'
;MKVPTKCNSGILEIDNLSVSYKNRTIFSNASFAAARGDIIAVTGRNGSGKSAFLRVLCGLMKEKAGRIVFDGKPYPYKKRRELCYMTMQDVVHQLFSDSVWEEFSLLNKTVDEQEITKILRRLDLLDYKDKHPMTLSGGQKQRLALAVATLANKDIMIFDEPTSGLDYGNMIKVCELIKELSSNRIVFVATHDRELMGLLCTRRMEISNESISVYDLTTK
;
A
#
# COMPACT_ATOMS: atom_id res chain seq x y z
N MET A 1 11.66 16.13 18.44
CA MET A 1 10.84 14.90 18.48
C MET A 1 11.77 13.71 18.66
N LYS A 2 11.68 12.97 19.78
CA LYS A 2 12.55 11.82 20.04
C LYS A 2 12.04 10.63 19.21
N VAL A 3 12.89 10.11 18.32
CA VAL A 3 12.69 8.84 17.62
C VAL A 3 12.74 7.72 18.66
N PRO A 4 11.78 6.81 18.75
CA PRO A 4 11.87 5.68 19.65
C PRO A 4 13.01 4.76 19.23
N THR A 5 13.95 4.55 20.11
CA THR A 5 15.06 3.59 20.02
C THR A 5 14.53 2.17 20.12
N LYS A 6 14.04 1.61 19.01
CA LYS A 6 13.83 0.17 18.84
C LYS A 6 14.34 -0.24 17.47
N CYS A 7 15.33 -1.12 17.47
CA CYS A 7 15.93 -1.85 16.36
C CYS A 7 15.96 -1.07 15.02
N ASN A 8 17.12 -0.57 14.62
CA ASN A 8 17.34 0.34 13.49
C ASN A 8 17.13 -0.27 12.08
N SER A 9 16.24 -1.21 11.90
CA SER A 9 15.95 -1.81 10.60
C SER A 9 14.47 -1.60 10.22
N GLY A 10 14.22 -1.18 8.99
CA GLY A 10 12.87 -0.96 8.45
C GLY A 10 12.28 0.42 8.75
N ILE A 11 13.12 1.46 8.77
CA ILE A 11 12.68 2.85 8.94
C ILE A 11 12.66 3.56 7.58
N LEU A 12 11.48 4.09 7.24
CA LEU A 12 11.30 5.01 6.13
C LEU A 12 11.36 6.44 6.66
N GLU A 13 12.24 7.24 6.09
CA GLU A 13 12.35 8.68 6.38
C GLU A 13 12.02 9.47 5.12
N ILE A 14 11.11 10.40 5.23
CA ILE A 14 10.76 11.36 4.19
C ILE A 14 11.20 12.74 4.70
N ASP A 15 12.03 13.41 3.90
CA ASP A 15 12.67 14.67 4.29
C ASP A 15 12.43 15.74 3.22
N ASN A 16 11.74 16.82 3.64
CA ASN A 16 11.43 18.02 2.84
C ASN A 16 10.81 17.69 1.45
N LEU A 17 10.01 16.62 1.38
CA LEU A 17 9.40 16.16 0.15
C LEU A 17 8.39 17.18 -0.40
N SER A 18 8.58 17.58 -1.66
CA SER A 18 7.67 18.47 -2.36
C SER A 18 7.26 17.86 -3.68
N VAL A 19 5.98 17.95 -4.02
CA VAL A 19 5.40 17.36 -5.22
C VAL A 19 4.57 18.40 -5.97
N SER A 20 4.76 18.46 -7.28
CA SER A 20 4.00 19.32 -8.18
C SER A 20 3.56 18.53 -9.42
N TYR A 21 2.41 18.89 -9.97
CA TYR A 21 1.89 18.33 -11.21
C TYR A 21 1.41 19.45 -12.13
N LYS A 22 1.89 19.50 -13.37
CA LYS A 22 1.57 20.55 -14.36
C LYS A 22 1.64 21.96 -13.76
N ASN A 23 2.76 22.31 -13.13
CA ASN A 23 3.03 23.62 -12.49
C ASN A 23 2.14 23.97 -11.26
N ARG A 24 1.27 23.05 -10.82
CA ARG A 24 0.51 23.21 -9.59
C ARG A 24 1.23 22.45 -8.46
N THR A 25 1.50 23.14 -7.36
CA THR A 25 2.00 22.48 -6.14
C THR A 25 0.88 21.63 -5.54
N ILE A 26 1.21 20.37 -5.25
CA ILE A 26 0.29 19.42 -4.58
C ILE A 26 0.52 19.50 -3.07
N PHE A 27 1.78 19.39 -2.67
CA PHE A 27 2.24 19.65 -1.30
C PHE A 27 3.73 20.01 -1.30
N SER A 28 4.19 20.65 -0.23
CA SER A 28 5.57 21.08 -0.07
C SER A 28 6.10 20.80 1.33
N ASN A 29 7.42 20.57 1.40
CA ASN A 29 8.19 20.43 2.64
C ASN A 29 7.64 19.37 3.61
N ALA A 30 7.07 18.27 3.10
CA ALA A 30 6.60 17.18 3.92
C ALA A 30 7.79 16.40 4.52
N SER A 31 7.78 16.24 5.85
CA SER A 31 8.80 15.46 6.55
C SER A 31 8.14 14.61 7.62
N PHE A 32 8.38 13.31 7.59
CA PHE A 32 7.92 12.36 8.60
C PHE A 32 8.74 11.07 8.52
N ALA A 33 8.59 10.23 9.54
CA ALA A 33 9.16 8.89 9.55
C ALA A 33 8.07 7.84 9.80
N ALA A 34 8.29 6.65 9.25
CA ALA A 34 7.47 5.47 9.47
C ALA A 34 8.37 4.25 9.71
N ALA A 35 7.92 3.30 10.49
CA ALA A 35 8.65 2.07 10.80
C ALA A 35 7.84 0.82 10.43
N ARG A 36 8.49 -0.32 10.31
CA ARG A 36 7.80 -1.61 10.19
C ARG A 36 6.82 -1.77 11.36
N GLY A 37 5.63 -2.25 11.09
CA GLY A 37 4.51 -2.27 12.03
C GLY A 37 3.53 -1.11 11.87
N ASP A 38 3.94 -0.02 11.23
CA ASP A 38 3.04 1.09 10.97
C ASP A 38 2.05 0.76 9.85
N ILE A 39 0.77 1.00 10.12
CA ILE A 39 -0.29 1.01 9.12
C ILE A 39 -0.85 2.43 9.07
N ILE A 40 -0.55 3.15 8.00
CA ILE A 40 -0.78 4.58 7.88
C ILE A 40 -1.97 4.82 6.94
N ALA A 41 -3.09 5.29 7.49
CA ALA A 41 -4.21 5.76 6.68
C ALA A 41 -3.82 7.05 5.94
N VAL A 42 -3.90 7.07 4.62
CA VAL A 42 -3.69 8.27 3.80
C VAL A 42 -5.04 8.89 3.48
N THR A 43 -5.32 10.03 4.09
CA THR A 43 -6.62 10.71 4.04
C THR A 43 -6.50 12.10 3.42
N GLY A 44 -7.63 12.69 3.03
CA GLY A 44 -7.71 14.02 2.44
C GLY A 44 -8.83 14.07 1.39
N ARG A 45 -9.28 15.28 1.04
CA ARG A 45 -10.33 15.48 0.02
C ARG A 45 -9.94 14.91 -1.34
N ASN A 46 -10.91 14.64 -2.20
CA ASN A 46 -10.62 14.27 -3.59
C ASN A 46 -9.81 15.39 -4.25
N GLY A 47 -8.74 14.99 -4.96
CA GLY A 47 -7.80 15.94 -5.56
C GLY A 47 -6.77 16.57 -4.60
N SER A 48 -6.73 16.19 -3.30
CA SER A 48 -5.76 16.73 -2.35
C SER A 48 -4.31 16.24 -2.59
N GLY A 49 -4.10 15.20 -3.39
CA GLY A 49 -2.77 14.68 -3.70
C GLY A 49 -2.45 13.31 -3.12
N LYS A 50 -3.42 12.57 -2.55
CA LYS A 50 -3.21 11.22 -2.03
C LYS A 50 -2.52 10.30 -3.04
N SER A 51 -3.13 10.13 -4.21
CA SER A 51 -2.56 9.28 -5.27
C SER A 51 -1.22 9.82 -5.80
N ALA A 52 -1.00 11.14 -5.79
CA ALA A 52 0.28 11.71 -6.17
C ALA A 52 1.38 11.34 -5.14
N PHE A 53 1.09 11.45 -3.85
CA PHE A 53 1.99 11.02 -2.78
C PHE A 53 2.34 9.53 -2.92
N LEU A 54 1.34 8.65 -3.06
CA LEU A 54 1.53 7.20 -3.20
C LEU A 54 2.36 6.86 -4.44
N ARG A 55 2.10 7.52 -5.57
CA ARG A 55 2.88 7.35 -6.81
C ARG A 55 4.32 7.83 -6.66
N VAL A 56 4.56 8.91 -5.92
CA VAL A 56 5.93 9.37 -5.61
C VAL A 56 6.64 8.36 -4.73
N LEU A 57 5.98 7.84 -3.70
CA LEU A 57 6.54 6.83 -2.81
C LEU A 57 6.94 5.56 -3.57
N CYS A 58 6.12 5.11 -4.52
CA CYS A 58 6.41 3.96 -5.39
C CYS A 58 7.42 4.23 -6.52
N GLY A 59 7.85 5.48 -6.72
CA GLY A 59 8.68 5.81 -7.87
C GLY A 59 7.94 5.71 -9.22
N LEU A 60 6.64 5.94 -9.22
CA LEU A 60 5.80 6.09 -10.41
C LEU A 60 5.67 7.57 -10.84
N MET A 61 5.96 8.48 -9.92
CA MET A 61 6.01 9.91 -10.14
C MET A 61 7.25 10.49 -9.46
N LYS A 62 7.95 11.41 -10.14
CA LYS A 62 9.14 12.05 -9.58
C LYS A 62 8.74 13.22 -8.69
N GLU A 63 9.39 13.34 -7.54
CA GLU A 63 9.30 14.51 -6.66
C GLU A 63 9.91 15.75 -7.30
N LYS A 64 9.46 16.94 -6.87
CA LYS A 64 10.06 18.22 -7.22
C LYS A 64 11.32 18.50 -6.38
N ALA A 65 11.27 18.18 -5.09
CA ALA A 65 12.35 18.36 -4.13
C ALA A 65 12.20 17.38 -2.96
N GLY A 66 13.24 17.27 -2.15
CA GLY A 66 13.29 16.39 -0.99
C GLY A 66 13.91 15.03 -1.29
N ARG A 67 13.89 14.15 -0.30
CA ARG A 67 14.46 12.81 -0.42
C ARG A 67 13.65 11.79 0.35
N ILE A 68 13.76 10.54 -0.09
CA ILE A 68 13.21 9.35 0.57
C ILE A 68 14.38 8.44 0.91
N VAL A 69 14.47 8.07 2.18
CA VAL A 69 15.52 7.23 2.75
C VAL A 69 14.86 6.01 3.39
N PHE A 70 15.41 4.82 3.17
CA PHE A 70 14.98 3.61 3.84
C PHE A 70 16.19 2.90 4.43
N ASP A 71 16.14 2.60 5.73
CA ASP A 71 17.27 2.02 6.50
C ASP A 71 18.58 2.79 6.30
N GLY A 72 18.50 4.13 6.36
CA GLY A 72 19.66 5.01 6.18
C GLY A 72 20.18 5.12 4.75
N LYS A 73 19.59 4.40 3.78
CA LYS A 73 19.98 4.45 2.36
C LYS A 73 19.02 5.32 1.55
N PRO A 74 19.51 6.27 0.75
CA PRO A 74 18.65 7.07 -0.12
C PRO A 74 18.12 6.22 -1.28
N TYR A 75 16.82 6.35 -1.54
CA TYR A 75 16.14 5.69 -2.65
C TYR A 75 15.69 6.75 -3.67
N PRO A 76 16.49 7.00 -4.71
CA PRO A 76 16.10 7.88 -5.78
C PRO A 76 14.89 7.31 -6.55
N TYR A 77 14.13 8.17 -7.16
CA TYR A 77 12.88 7.91 -7.88
C TYR A 77 12.81 6.54 -8.58
N LYS A 78 13.79 6.22 -9.45
CA LYS A 78 13.75 4.97 -10.25
C LYS A 78 13.94 3.69 -9.42
N LYS A 79 14.59 3.76 -8.25
CA LYS A 79 14.88 2.60 -7.39
C LYS A 79 13.76 2.29 -6.40
N ARG A 80 12.81 3.20 -6.18
CA ARG A 80 11.72 2.98 -5.19
C ARG A 80 10.81 1.81 -5.52
N ARG A 81 10.72 1.40 -6.78
CA ARG A 81 10.00 0.18 -7.19
C ARG A 81 10.59 -1.10 -6.59
N GLU A 82 11.84 -1.07 -6.16
CA GLU A 82 12.48 -2.19 -5.46
C GLU A 82 11.90 -2.34 -4.05
N LEU A 83 11.53 -1.23 -3.40
CA LEU A 83 10.98 -1.19 -2.04
C LEU A 83 9.47 -1.38 -1.98
N CYS A 84 8.74 -0.90 -2.98
CA CYS A 84 7.30 -0.73 -2.89
C CYS A 84 6.54 -1.72 -3.77
N TYR A 85 5.36 -2.15 -3.29
CA TYR A 85 4.30 -2.71 -4.09
C TYR A 85 3.03 -1.87 -3.89
N MET A 86 2.30 -1.58 -4.96
CA MET A 86 1.08 -0.78 -4.90
C MET A 86 -0.06 -1.52 -5.59
N THR A 87 -1.18 -1.69 -4.88
CA THR A 87 -2.46 -2.02 -5.51
C THR A 87 -3.20 -0.73 -5.83
N MET A 88 -3.71 -0.64 -7.03
CA MET A 88 -4.48 0.52 -7.49
C MET A 88 -5.95 0.38 -7.12
N GLN A 89 -6.66 1.51 -7.04
CA GLN A 89 -8.11 1.54 -6.83
C GLN A 89 -8.85 0.73 -7.90
N ASP A 90 -8.47 0.86 -9.17
CA ASP A 90 -8.97 0.02 -10.26
C ASP A 90 -8.01 -1.14 -10.51
N VAL A 91 -8.29 -2.26 -9.84
CA VAL A 91 -7.47 -3.48 -9.93
C VAL A 91 -7.56 -4.17 -11.30
N VAL A 92 -8.55 -3.84 -12.13
CA VAL A 92 -8.70 -4.43 -13.47
C VAL A 92 -7.47 -4.15 -14.33
N HIS A 93 -6.85 -2.98 -14.14
CA HIS A 93 -5.63 -2.59 -14.85
C HIS A 93 -4.34 -3.22 -14.29
N GLN A 94 -4.43 -4.11 -13.30
CA GLN A 94 -3.29 -4.80 -12.70
C GLN A 94 -3.32 -6.32 -12.90
N LEU A 95 -4.41 -6.85 -13.45
CA LEU A 95 -4.60 -8.28 -13.67
C LEU A 95 -4.46 -8.57 -15.17
N PHE A 96 -3.39 -9.27 -15.56
CA PHE A 96 -2.97 -9.40 -16.95
C PHE A 96 -2.82 -10.86 -17.42
N SER A 97 -2.79 -11.82 -16.47
CA SER A 97 -2.52 -13.22 -16.79
C SER A 97 -3.74 -13.95 -17.30
N ASP A 98 -3.53 -15.11 -17.91
CA ASP A 98 -4.60 -15.97 -18.47
C ASP A 98 -5.38 -16.70 -17.35
N SER A 99 -4.79 -16.85 -16.18
CA SER A 99 -5.47 -17.45 -15.01
C SER A 99 -5.15 -16.73 -13.71
N VAL A 100 -6.01 -16.91 -12.70
CA VAL A 100 -5.79 -16.46 -11.31
C VAL A 100 -4.46 -16.99 -10.77
N TRP A 101 -4.11 -18.23 -11.09
CA TRP A 101 -2.86 -18.84 -10.65
C TRP A 101 -1.64 -18.16 -11.28
N GLU A 102 -1.70 -17.88 -12.56
CA GLU A 102 -0.59 -17.27 -13.29
C GLU A 102 -0.30 -15.82 -12.89
N GLU A 103 -1.24 -15.09 -12.26
CA GLU A 103 -0.98 -13.75 -11.75
C GLU A 103 0.21 -13.72 -10.78
N PHE A 104 0.47 -14.81 -10.06
CA PHE A 104 1.61 -14.90 -9.14
C PHE A 104 2.94 -15.07 -9.86
N SER A 105 2.95 -15.54 -11.11
CA SER A 105 4.17 -15.65 -11.94
C SER A 105 4.72 -14.29 -12.36
N LEU A 106 3.90 -13.24 -12.33
CA LEU A 106 4.32 -11.86 -12.61
C LEU A 106 5.16 -11.25 -11.49
N LEU A 107 5.22 -11.90 -10.33
CA LEU A 107 6.12 -11.50 -9.25
C LEU A 107 7.56 -11.85 -9.64
N ASN A 108 8.50 -10.93 -9.42
CA ASN A 108 9.92 -11.07 -9.79
C ASN A 108 10.67 -12.13 -8.97
N LYS A 109 9.99 -13.12 -8.43
CA LYS A 109 10.57 -14.25 -7.69
C LYS A 109 9.71 -15.50 -7.91
N THR A 110 10.33 -16.66 -7.80
CA THR A 110 9.57 -17.91 -7.69
C THR A 110 8.82 -17.93 -6.37
N VAL A 111 7.51 -18.02 -6.44
CA VAL A 111 6.63 -18.15 -5.27
C VAL A 111 6.31 -19.62 -5.07
N ASP A 112 6.33 -20.07 -3.83
CA ASP A 112 5.96 -21.45 -3.49
C ASP A 112 4.47 -21.68 -3.79
N GLU A 113 4.17 -22.75 -4.50
CA GLU A 113 2.79 -23.15 -4.83
C GLU A 113 1.93 -23.38 -3.57
N GLN A 114 2.54 -23.78 -2.46
CA GLN A 114 1.85 -23.94 -1.19
C GLN A 114 1.44 -22.58 -0.62
N GLU A 115 2.28 -21.54 -0.75
CA GLU A 115 1.94 -20.17 -0.34
C GLU A 115 0.82 -19.61 -1.20
N ILE A 116 0.85 -19.84 -2.52
CA ILE A 116 -0.24 -19.43 -3.45
C ILE A 116 -1.54 -20.13 -3.05
N THR A 117 -1.51 -21.44 -2.86
CA THR A 117 -2.69 -22.22 -2.45
C THR A 117 -3.28 -21.72 -1.13
N LYS A 118 -2.41 -21.43 -0.15
CA LYS A 118 -2.81 -20.94 1.18
C LYS A 118 -3.50 -19.59 1.09
N ILE A 119 -2.93 -18.64 0.36
CA ILE A 119 -3.52 -17.30 0.24
C ILE A 119 -4.81 -17.31 -0.57
N LEU A 120 -4.88 -18.07 -1.66
CA LEU A 120 -6.10 -18.21 -2.46
C LEU A 120 -7.24 -18.85 -1.64
N ARG A 121 -6.95 -19.87 -0.84
CA ARG A 121 -7.94 -20.50 0.06
C ARG A 121 -8.44 -19.50 1.09
N ARG A 122 -7.55 -18.74 1.73
CA ARG A 122 -7.90 -17.75 2.75
C ARG A 122 -8.83 -16.66 2.22
N LEU A 123 -8.68 -16.30 0.95
CA LEU A 123 -9.46 -15.25 0.30
C LEU A 123 -10.63 -15.78 -0.54
N ASP A 124 -11.00 -17.06 -0.38
CA ASP A 124 -12.08 -17.74 -1.11
C ASP A 124 -11.93 -17.64 -2.63
N LEU A 125 -10.71 -17.83 -3.12
CA LEU A 125 -10.36 -17.75 -4.54
C LEU A 125 -9.81 -19.07 -5.11
N LEU A 126 -9.58 -20.09 -4.29
CA LEU A 126 -8.93 -21.32 -4.75
C LEU A 126 -9.73 -22.05 -5.85
N ASP A 127 -11.06 -22.06 -5.75
CA ASP A 127 -11.95 -22.68 -6.75
C ASP A 127 -11.96 -21.92 -8.09
N TYR A 128 -11.36 -20.75 -8.13
CA TYR A 128 -11.23 -19.90 -9.32
C TYR A 128 -9.82 -19.89 -9.89
N LYS A 129 -8.90 -20.71 -9.37
CA LYS A 129 -7.46 -20.67 -9.71
C LYS A 129 -7.16 -20.75 -11.20
N ASP A 130 -7.96 -21.56 -11.95
CA ASP A 130 -7.78 -21.81 -13.38
C ASP A 130 -8.65 -20.87 -14.24
N LYS A 131 -9.40 -19.95 -13.63
CA LYS A 131 -10.26 -19.00 -14.36
C LYS A 131 -9.47 -17.75 -14.73
N HIS A 132 -9.84 -17.19 -15.89
CA HIS A 132 -9.31 -15.89 -16.31
C HIS A 132 -9.74 -14.78 -15.32
N PRO A 133 -8.83 -13.91 -14.83
CA PRO A 133 -9.13 -12.89 -13.83
C PRO A 133 -10.28 -11.97 -14.22
N MET A 134 -10.46 -11.68 -15.50
CA MET A 134 -11.56 -10.83 -15.98
C MET A 134 -12.95 -11.43 -15.77
N THR A 135 -13.08 -12.74 -15.59
CA THR A 135 -14.36 -13.41 -15.31
C THR A 135 -14.78 -13.31 -13.84
N LEU A 136 -13.89 -12.86 -12.97
CA LEU A 136 -14.17 -12.68 -11.56
C LEU A 136 -15.07 -11.47 -11.31
N SER A 137 -15.87 -11.53 -10.23
CA SER A 137 -16.59 -10.36 -9.74
C SER A 137 -15.63 -9.26 -9.26
N GLY A 138 -16.13 -8.03 -9.11
CA GLY A 138 -15.30 -6.91 -8.62
C GLY A 138 -14.61 -7.20 -7.29
N GLY A 139 -15.35 -7.73 -6.32
CA GLY A 139 -14.79 -8.11 -5.01
C GLY A 139 -13.79 -9.26 -5.08
N GLN A 140 -13.98 -10.23 -5.99
CA GLN A 140 -13.00 -11.30 -6.24
C GLN A 140 -11.71 -10.76 -6.85
N LYS A 141 -11.81 -9.84 -7.84
CA LYS A 141 -10.64 -9.15 -8.43
C LYS A 141 -9.86 -8.38 -7.37
N GLN A 142 -10.58 -7.66 -6.48
CA GLN A 142 -9.96 -6.93 -5.38
C GLN A 142 -9.17 -7.87 -4.45
N ARG A 143 -9.79 -9.00 -4.05
CA ARG A 143 -9.11 -10.00 -3.22
C ARG A 143 -7.93 -10.65 -3.94
N LEU A 144 -8.02 -10.89 -5.26
CA LEU A 144 -6.90 -11.41 -6.05
C LEU A 144 -5.71 -10.45 -6.06
N ALA A 145 -5.94 -9.17 -6.32
CA ALA A 145 -4.87 -8.16 -6.28
C ALA A 145 -4.19 -8.10 -4.91
N LEU A 146 -4.96 -8.24 -3.82
CA LEU A 146 -4.41 -8.33 -2.46
C LEU A 146 -3.62 -9.62 -2.22
N ALA A 147 -4.09 -10.76 -2.76
CA ALA A 147 -3.37 -12.03 -2.68
C ALA A 147 -1.98 -11.91 -3.34
N VAL A 148 -1.93 -11.36 -4.55
CA VAL A 148 -0.67 -11.13 -5.28
C VAL A 148 0.24 -10.17 -4.50
N ALA A 149 -0.32 -9.07 -3.99
CA ALA A 149 0.42 -8.09 -3.17
C ALA A 149 1.07 -8.76 -1.94
N THR A 150 0.36 -9.67 -1.28
CA THR A 150 0.85 -10.39 -0.09
C THR A 150 2.16 -11.12 -0.36
N LEU A 151 2.29 -11.73 -1.54
CA LEU A 151 3.45 -12.50 -1.93
C LEU A 151 4.52 -11.69 -2.68
N ALA A 152 4.32 -10.40 -2.89
CA ALA A 152 5.27 -9.53 -3.62
C ALA A 152 6.61 -9.29 -2.89
N ASN A 153 6.70 -9.61 -1.59
CA ASN A 153 7.92 -9.49 -0.77
C ASN A 153 8.62 -8.12 -0.87
N LYS A 154 7.85 -7.05 -0.63
CA LYS A 154 8.33 -5.67 -0.58
C LYS A 154 8.29 -5.12 0.83
N ASP A 155 9.18 -4.17 1.14
CA ASP A 155 9.26 -3.54 2.47
C ASP A 155 8.11 -2.56 2.72
N ILE A 156 7.60 -1.94 1.66
CA ILE A 156 6.52 -0.95 1.71
C ILE A 156 5.36 -1.44 0.86
N MET A 157 4.21 -1.59 1.48
CA MET A 157 2.96 -1.97 0.83
C MET A 157 2.02 -0.78 0.74
N ILE A 158 1.41 -0.59 -0.40
CA ILE A 158 0.48 0.51 -0.63
C ILE A 158 -0.82 -0.05 -1.19
N PHE A 159 -1.91 0.25 -0.51
CA PHE A 159 -3.26 -0.17 -0.87
C PHE A 159 -4.12 1.08 -1.13
N ASP A 160 -4.62 1.23 -2.34
CA ASP A 160 -5.53 2.33 -2.71
C ASP A 160 -6.96 1.79 -2.74
N GLU A 161 -7.78 2.18 -1.74
CA GLU A 161 -9.17 1.72 -1.49
C GLU A 161 -9.31 0.19 -1.47
N PRO A 162 -8.58 -0.55 -0.61
CA PRO A 162 -8.47 -2.02 -0.68
C PRO A 162 -9.76 -2.77 -0.37
N THR A 163 -10.76 -2.11 0.22
CA THR A 163 -12.04 -2.71 0.62
C THR A 163 -13.22 -2.22 -0.22
N SER A 164 -12.96 -1.43 -1.25
CA SER A 164 -14.02 -0.91 -2.10
C SER A 164 -14.81 -2.05 -2.76
N GLY A 165 -16.14 -2.03 -2.59
CA GLY A 165 -17.03 -3.05 -3.16
C GLY A 165 -17.01 -4.42 -2.46
N LEU A 166 -16.38 -4.53 -1.27
CA LEU A 166 -16.44 -5.71 -0.43
C LEU A 166 -17.58 -5.62 0.57
N ASP A 167 -18.19 -6.77 0.87
CA ASP A 167 -19.05 -6.91 2.05
C ASP A 167 -18.21 -6.91 3.34
N TYR A 168 -18.89 -6.76 4.48
CA TYR A 168 -18.24 -6.66 5.79
C TYR A 168 -17.34 -7.87 6.11
N GLY A 169 -17.80 -9.09 5.83
CA GLY A 169 -17.01 -10.29 6.11
C GLY A 169 -15.72 -10.35 5.33
N ASN A 170 -15.76 -9.97 4.05
CA ASN A 170 -14.57 -9.88 3.20
C ASN A 170 -13.67 -8.70 3.60
N MET A 171 -14.23 -7.59 4.04
CA MET A 171 -13.47 -6.47 4.59
C MET A 171 -12.64 -6.90 5.81
N ILE A 172 -13.22 -7.66 6.74
CA ILE A 172 -12.50 -8.17 7.93
C ILE A 172 -11.33 -9.07 7.51
N LYS A 173 -11.54 -10.01 6.58
CA LYS A 173 -10.46 -10.88 6.06
C LYS A 173 -9.30 -10.07 5.48
N VAL A 174 -9.62 -8.99 4.75
CA VAL A 174 -8.61 -8.06 4.19
C VAL A 174 -7.87 -7.33 5.31
N CYS A 175 -8.58 -6.82 6.33
CA CYS A 175 -7.95 -6.16 7.47
C CYS A 175 -6.97 -7.08 8.21
N GLU A 176 -7.35 -8.33 8.47
CA GLU A 176 -6.49 -9.32 9.12
C GLU A 176 -5.24 -9.59 8.29
N LEU A 177 -5.40 -9.75 6.97
CA LEU A 177 -4.28 -9.96 6.06
C LEU A 177 -3.31 -8.77 6.08
N ILE A 178 -3.80 -7.54 6.00
CA ILE A 178 -2.97 -6.34 6.02
C ILE A 178 -2.27 -6.19 7.39
N LYS A 179 -2.93 -6.51 8.50
CA LYS A 179 -2.31 -6.52 9.84
C LYS A 179 -1.13 -7.49 9.92
N GLU A 180 -1.29 -8.70 9.41
CA GLU A 180 -0.19 -9.67 9.37
C GLU A 180 0.97 -9.17 8.51
N LEU A 181 0.67 -8.60 7.34
CA LEU A 181 1.69 -8.02 6.46
C LEU A 181 2.47 -6.90 7.14
N SER A 182 1.81 -6.08 7.95
CA SER A 182 2.46 -4.94 8.60
C SER A 182 3.52 -5.34 9.63
N SER A 183 3.46 -6.55 10.19
CA SER A 183 4.41 -7.00 11.22
C SER A 183 5.89 -6.82 10.81
N ASN A 184 6.18 -7.00 9.52
CA ASN A 184 7.53 -6.87 8.94
C ASN A 184 7.62 -5.83 7.82
N ARG A 185 6.59 -5.01 7.64
CA ARG A 185 6.48 -4.04 6.53
C ARG A 185 5.87 -2.74 7.01
N ILE A 186 6.08 -1.68 6.22
CA ILE A 186 5.35 -0.43 6.37
C ILE A 186 4.16 -0.47 5.40
N VAL A 187 2.98 -0.14 5.89
CA VAL A 187 1.76 -0.18 5.09
C VAL A 187 1.14 1.21 4.99
N PHE A 188 0.83 1.63 3.77
CA PHE A 188 0.02 2.81 3.50
C PHE A 188 -1.32 2.37 2.92
N VAL A 189 -2.42 2.90 3.47
CA VAL A 189 -3.79 2.60 3.02
C VAL A 189 -4.49 3.92 2.69
N ALA A 190 -4.69 4.20 1.41
CA ALA A 190 -5.57 5.30 1.04
C ALA A 190 -7.02 4.84 1.17
N THR A 191 -7.79 5.50 2.01
CA THR A 191 -9.20 5.18 2.20
C THR A 191 -9.99 6.34 2.78
N HIS A 192 -11.27 6.35 2.50
CA HIS A 192 -12.27 7.23 3.12
C HIS A 192 -13.13 6.50 4.16
N ASP A 193 -12.99 5.19 4.27
CA ASP A 193 -13.74 4.35 5.19
C ASP A 193 -13.21 4.50 6.61
N ARG A 194 -14.05 5.09 7.49
CA ARG A 194 -13.72 5.31 8.90
C ARG A 194 -13.67 4.02 9.70
N GLU A 195 -14.49 3.04 9.33
CA GLU A 195 -14.53 1.74 9.99
C GLU A 195 -13.24 0.98 9.70
N LEU A 196 -12.84 0.91 8.43
CA LEU A 196 -11.55 0.34 8.04
C LEU A 196 -10.38 1.01 8.78
N MET A 197 -10.36 2.34 8.84
CA MET A 197 -9.31 3.07 9.57
C MET A 197 -9.26 2.70 11.05
N GLY A 198 -10.43 2.61 11.71
CA GLY A 198 -10.52 2.24 13.13
C GLY A 198 -10.11 0.80 13.42
N LEU A 199 -10.37 -0.11 12.50
CA LEU A 199 -10.03 -1.52 12.62
C LEU A 199 -8.55 -1.80 12.33
N LEU A 200 -7.93 -1.03 11.45
CA LEU A 200 -6.67 -1.40 10.82
C LEU A 200 -5.51 -0.47 11.13
N CYS A 201 -5.75 0.85 11.09
CA CYS A 201 -4.65 1.81 11.02
C CYS A 201 -4.09 2.19 12.39
N THR A 202 -2.77 2.27 12.49
CA THR A 202 -2.06 2.74 13.69
C THR A 202 -1.81 4.24 13.67
N ARG A 203 -1.72 4.81 12.45
CA ARG A 203 -1.45 6.23 12.23
C ARG A 203 -2.33 6.78 11.11
N ARG A 204 -2.56 8.09 11.12
CA ARG A 204 -3.27 8.81 10.07
C ARG A 204 -2.37 9.89 9.48
N MET A 205 -2.24 9.87 8.17
CA MET A 205 -1.66 10.94 7.38
C MET A 205 -2.80 11.72 6.71
N GLU A 206 -2.83 13.02 6.91
CA GLU A 206 -3.79 13.90 6.26
C GLU A 206 -3.09 14.82 5.25
N ILE A 207 -3.55 14.80 4.01
CA ILE A 207 -3.06 15.68 2.95
C ILE A 207 -4.12 16.76 2.71
N SER A 208 -3.78 17.99 3.10
CA SER A 208 -4.68 19.15 2.98
C SER A 208 -3.87 20.44 2.84
N ASN A 209 -4.44 21.42 2.12
CA ASN A 209 -3.85 22.77 2.00
C ASN A 209 -2.36 22.75 1.64
N GLU A 210 -1.98 21.94 0.66
CA GLU A 210 -0.61 21.76 0.18
C GLU A 210 0.38 21.30 1.26
N SER A 211 -0.12 20.72 2.36
CA SER A 211 0.68 20.17 3.49
C SER A 211 0.33 18.73 3.79
N ILE A 212 1.25 18.05 4.47
CA ILE A 212 1.05 16.71 5.02
C ILE A 212 1.23 16.78 6.53
N SER A 213 0.26 16.25 7.27
CA SER A 213 0.32 16.08 8.72
C SER A 213 0.13 14.61 9.08
N VAL A 214 0.89 14.09 10.04
CA VAL A 214 0.82 12.69 10.49
C VAL A 214 0.52 12.66 11.98
N TYR A 215 -0.47 11.84 12.36
CA TYR A 215 -0.97 11.68 13.71
C TYR A 215 -0.99 10.20 14.10
N ASP A 216 -0.65 9.90 15.35
CA ASP A 216 -0.86 8.56 15.88
C ASP A 216 -2.35 8.37 16.19
N LEU A 217 -2.90 7.23 15.78
CA LEU A 217 -4.25 6.83 16.13
C LEU A 217 -4.15 6.04 17.43
N THR A 218 -4.74 6.56 18.49
CA THR A 218 -4.87 5.82 19.76
C THR A 218 -5.75 4.60 19.51
N THR A 219 -5.18 3.42 19.62
CA THR A 219 -5.96 2.17 19.71
C THR A 219 -6.86 2.26 20.93
N LYS A 220 -8.19 2.31 20.71
CA LYS A 220 -9.17 2.14 21.79
C LYS A 220 -9.25 0.69 22.18
#